data_00b583eff51bdb00c7c2eb1579a6b090
#
_entry.id   00b583eff51bdb00c7c2eb1579a6b090
#
_cell.length_a   1.000
_cell.length_b   1.000
_cell.length_c   1.000
_cell.angle_alpha   90.00
_cell.angle_beta   90.00
_cell.angle_gamma   90.00
#
_symmetry.space_group_name_H-M   'P 1'
#
loop_
_entity.id
_entity.type
_entity.pdbx_description
1 polymer ?
#
loop_
_entity_poly.entity_id
_entity_poly.type
_entity_poly.pdbx_seq_one_letter_code
_entity_poly.pdbx_strand_id
1 'polypeptide(L)'
;MKNLIKPTFTIILAAILFTACSTEDNPIAPVDTGNGGGDPGITMNTPVAMRLSSIAVTNFPLTKPNGDKWDYSIFPNSPTRRPDIYVGLIASGTSNHVFRSTVEEDALLENAYDSYIFTQPASSDGGTFPYNVPLNKTYIIDLMDDDGLSADDWMGNVLVNPSTLYNNDNAEFFTKYLTSGDLRITIKGTWVY
;
A
#
# COMPACT_ATOMS: atom_id res chain seq x y z
N MET A 1 6.84 37.66 -44.39
CA MET A 1 5.69 37.99 -43.54
C MET A 1 5.10 36.68 -43.04
N LYS A 2 5.34 36.30 -41.81
CA LYS A 2 4.80 35.08 -41.19
C LYS A 2 3.72 35.47 -40.19
N ASN A 3 2.48 35.14 -40.50
CA ASN A 3 1.34 35.38 -39.64
C ASN A 3 1.36 34.40 -38.46
N LEU A 4 1.53 34.94 -37.26
CA LEU A 4 1.47 34.20 -35.98
C LEU A 4 0.01 34.17 -35.53
N ILE A 5 -0.66 33.04 -35.64
CA ILE A 5 -1.99 32.81 -35.09
C ILE A 5 -1.84 32.49 -33.62
N LYS A 6 -2.33 33.34 -32.75
CA LYS A 6 -2.40 33.12 -31.31
C LYS A 6 -3.67 32.29 -30.98
N PRO A 7 -3.57 31.14 -30.26
CA PRO A 7 -4.77 30.45 -29.79
C PRO A 7 -5.35 31.21 -28.58
N THR A 8 -6.61 31.58 -28.68
CA THR A 8 -7.40 32.16 -27.59
C THR A 8 -7.92 31.00 -26.74
N PHE A 9 -7.42 30.90 -25.51
CA PHE A 9 -7.93 29.95 -24.52
C PHE A 9 -9.22 30.49 -23.92
N THR A 10 -10.36 29.87 -24.24
CA THR A 10 -11.65 30.16 -23.60
C THR A 10 -11.76 29.30 -22.35
N ILE A 11 -11.64 29.93 -21.18
CA ILE A 11 -11.90 29.27 -19.89
C ILE A 11 -13.41 29.23 -19.67
N ILE A 12 -14.00 28.05 -19.73
CA ILE A 12 -15.40 27.84 -19.33
C ILE A 12 -15.41 27.58 -17.83
N LEU A 13 -15.86 28.58 -17.09
CA LEU A 13 -16.09 28.49 -15.65
C LEU A 13 -17.45 27.82 -15.40
N ALA A 14 -17.47 26.53 -15.09
CA ALA A 14 -18.67 25.81 -14.67
C ALA A 14 -18.95 26.12 -13.19
N ALA A 15 -19.94 26.95 -12.93
CA ALA A 15 -20.46 27.19 -11.58
C ALA A 15 -21.33 25.98 -11.17
N ILE A 16 -20.84 25.19 -10.22
CA ILE A 16 -21.62 24.12 -9.59
C ILE A 16 -22.42 24.75 -8.45
N LEU A 17 -23.72 24.90 -8.66
CA LEU A 17 -24.68 25.30 -7.62
C LEU A 17 -24.91 24.10 -6.67
N PHE A 18 -24.37 24.17 -5.47
CA PHE A 18 -24.75 23.29 -4.37
C PHE A 18 -26.11 23.77 -3.82
N THR A 19 -27.20 23.10 -4.15
CA THR A 19 -28.45 23.22 -3.42
C THR A 19 -28.32 22.43 -2.12
N ALA A 20 -28.13 23.16 -1.02
CA ALA A 20 -28.28 22.61 0.32
C ALA A 20 -29.78 22.32 0.54
N CYS A 21 -30.14 21.06 0.56
CA CYS A 21 -31.43 20.60 1.04
C CYS A 21 -31.30 20.38 2.55
N SER A 22 -31.71 21.38 3.35
CA SER A 22 -31.90 21.20 4.77
C SER A 22 -33.31 20.68 4.99
N THR A 23 -33.46 19.39 5.28
CA THR A 23 -34.66 18.85 5.91
C THR A 23 -34.33 18.57 7.36
N GLU A 24 -34.57 19.55 8.21
CA GLU A 24 -34.78 19.33 9.62
C GLU A 24 -36.21 18.79 9.78
N ASP A 25 -36.32 17.49 9.92
CA ASP A 25 -37.44 16.86 10.62
C ASP A 25 -36.84 15.74 11.45
N ASN A 26 -36.43 16.12 12.65
CA ASN A 26 -36.01 15.19 13.67
C ASN A 26 -37.28 14.73 14.40
N PRO A 27 -37.84 13.54 14.11
CA PRO A 27 -38.95 13.02 14.91
C PRO A 27 -38.42 12.73 16.30
N ILE A 28 -38.97 13.43 17.30
CA ILE A 28 -38.74 13.17 18.71
C ILE A 28 -39.03 11.69 18.93
N ALA A 29 -37.97 10.93 19.18
CA ALA A 29 -38.11 9.53 19.58
C ALA A 29 -38.93 9.46 20.87
N PRO A 30 -39.92 8.56 20.98
CA PRO A 30 -40.64 8.37 22.21
C PRO A 30 -39.66 8.02 23.33
N VAL A 31 -39.75 8.73 24.45
CA VAL A 31 -39.02 8.42 25.67
C VAL A 31 -39.55 7.07 26.16
N ASP A 32 -38.76 6.03 25.93
CA ASP A 32 -39.02 4.71 26.48
C ASP A 32 -38.68 4.75 27.98
N THR A 33 -39.74 4.85 28.80
CA THR A 33 -39.62 4.74 30.25
C THR A 33 -39.58 3.26 30.61
N GLY A 34 -38.39 2.69 30.68
CA GLY A 34 -38.09 1.60 31.59
C GLY A 34 -38.60 0.21 31.24
N ASN A 35 -37.72 -0.60 30.74
CA ASN A 35 -37.49 -1.91 31.37
C ASN A 35 -36.08 -2.39 31.01
N GLY A 36 -35.32 -2.81 32.04
CA GLY A 36 -33.93 -3.22 31.88
C GLY A 36 -33.74 -4.49 31.05
N GLY A 37 -33.85 -4.32 29.73
CA GLY A 37 -33.31 -5.23 28.75
C GLY A 37 -31.91 -4.73 28.44
N GLY A 38 -30.88 -5.37 28.96
CA GLY A 38 -29.51 -5.10 28.55
C GLY A 38 -29.46 -5.19 27.03
N ASP A 39 -29.07 -4.10 26.40
CA ASP A 39 -28.64 -4.08 25.00
C ASP A 39 -27.72 -5.29 24.84
N PRO A 40 -28.01 -6.25 23.93
CA PRO A 40 -27.08 -7.32 23.67
C PRO A 40 -25.84 -6.63 23.11
N GLY A 41 -24.91 -6.31 24.03
CA GLY A 41 -23.71 -5.55 23.71
C GLY A 41 -23.13 -6.14 22.46
N ILE A 42 -23.01 -5.31 21.41
CA ILE A 42 -22.31 -5.68 20.19
C ILE A 42 -20.93 -6.11 20.65
N THR A 43 -20.73 -7.41 20.80
CA THR A 43 -19.41 -7.98 21.07
C THR A 43 -18.60 -7.67 19.82
N MET A 44 -17.80 -6.61 19.88
CA MET A 44 -16.86 -6.31 18.81
C MET A 44 -15.91 -7.49 18.74
N ASN A 45 -16.06 -8.31 17.71
CA ASN A 45 -15.13 -9.39 17.46
C ASN A 45 -13.78 -8.79 17.08
N THR A 46 -12.76 -9.05 17.91
CA THR A 46 -11.39 -8.71 17.54
C THR A 46 -10.93 -9.68 16.48
N PRO A 47 -10.38 -9.22 15.34
CA PRO A 47 -9.86 -10.13 14.32
C PRO A 47 -8.69 -10.95 14.88
N VAL A 48 -8.51 -12.16 14.36
CA VAL A 48 -7.38 -13.04 14.72
C VAL A 48 -6.19 -12.84 13.80
N ALA A 49 -6.43 -12.33 12.59
CA ALA A 49 -5.39 -12.08 11.59
C ALA A 49 -5.78 -10.97 10.59
N MET A 50 -4.77 -10.45 9.94
CA MET A 50 -4.85 -9.63 8.73
C MET A 50 -4.47 -10.50 7.52
N ARG A 51 -5.39 -10.67 6.57
CA ARG A 51 -5.13 -11.37 5.32
C ARG A 51 -4.71 -10.38 4.25
N LEU A 52 -3.41 -10.33 3.95
CA LEU A 52 -2.85 -9.49 2.89
C LEU A 52 -3.24 -10.03 1.52
N SER A 53 -3.78 -9.21 0.65
CA SER A 53 -4.16 -9.55 -0.73
C SER A 53 -3.38 -8.79 -1.79
N SER A 54 -2.77 -7.66 -1.44
CA SER A 54 -1.82 -6.94 -2.30
C SER A 54 -0.86 -6.07 -1.49
N ILE A 55 0.35 -5.92 -2.05
CA ILE A 55 1.39 -5.00 -1.59
C ILE A 55 1.69 -4.08 -2.78
N ALA A 56 1.51 -2.78 -2.62
CA ALA A 56 1.81 -1.81 -3.65
C ALA A 56 2.95 -0.90 -3.20
N VAL A 57 4.02 -0.83 -3.99
CA VAL A 57 5.13 0.11 -3.80
C VAL A 57 4.79 1.39 -4.54
N THR A 58 4.67 2.51 -3.82
CA THR A 58 4.26 3.81 -4.36
C THR A 58 5.38 4.85 -4.31
N ASN A 59 6.46 4.57 -3.62
CA ASN A 59 7.72 5.31 -3.68
C ASN A 59 8.87 4.46 -3.16
N PHE A 60 10.07 4.67 -3.70
CA PHE A 60 11.31 4.01 -3.26
C PHE A 60 12.53 4.88 -3.61
N PRO A 61 13.70 4.67 -2.94
CA PRO A 61 14.91 5.42 -3.24
C PRO A 61 15.44 5.12 -4.65
N LEU A 62 15.69 6.16 -5.45
CA LEU A 62 16.17 6.03 -6.84
C LEU A 62 17.67 5.77 -6.95
N THR A 63 18.38 5.82 -5.82
CA THR A 63 19.83 5.58 -5.73
C THR A 63 20.15 4.85 -4.44
N LYS A 64 21.25 4.11 -4.45
CA LYS A 64 21.86 3.54 -3.25
C LYS A 64 22.26 4.64 -2.25
N PRO A 65 22.46 4.34 -0.98
CA PRO A 65 22.84 5.35 0.04
C PRO A 65 24.13 6.11 -0.25
N ASN A 66 25.03 5.53 -1.05
CA ASN A 66 26.27 6.16 -1.50
C ASN A 66 26.09 7.06 -2.74
N GLY A 67 24.87 7.17 -3.29
CA GLY A 67 24.52 7.95 -4.48
C GLY A 67 24.66 7.20 -5.79
N ASP A 68 25.14 5.95 -5.80
CA ASP A 68 25.20 5.11 -7.00
C ASP A 68 23.79 4.72 -7.48
N LYS A 69 23.69 4.33 -8.73
CA LYS A 69 22.47 3.70 -9.26
C LYS A 69 22.39 2.27 -8.75
N TRP A 70 21.18 1.74 -8.74
CA TRP A 70 20.92 0.38 -8.30
C TRP A 70 21.61 -0.61 -9.24
N ASP A 71 21.35 -0.53 -10.52
CA ASP A 71 22.01 -1.36 -11.51
C ASP A 71 23.24 -0.75 -12.14
N TYR A 72 24.18 -1.61 -12.51
CA TYR A 72 25.34 -1.19 -13.26
C TYR A 72 25.08 -1.17 -14.77
N SER A 73 25.43 -0.09 -15.42
CA SER A 73 25.46 0.00 -16.89
C SER A 73 26.64 0.88 -17.32
N ILE A 74 27.31 0.46 -18.40
CA ILE A 74 28.33 1.26 -19.06
C ILE A 74 27.76 2.50 -19.75
N PHE A 75 26.44 2.55 -19.96
CA PHE A 75 25.74 3.68 -20.56
C PHE A 75 25.05 4.51 -19.47
N PRO A 76 25.51 5.76 -19.19
CA PRO A 76 25.05 6.55 -18.04
C PRO A 76 23.55 6.84 -17.99
N ASN A 77 22.88 6.85 -19.13
CA ASN A 77 21.45 7.14 -19.26
C ASN A 77 20.63 5.89 -19.67
N SER A 78 21.20 4.70 -19.52
CA SER A 78 20.49 3.47 -19.84
C SER A 78 19.33 3.25 -18.86
N PRO A 79 18.14 2.85 -19.34
CA PRO A 79 17.06 2.41 -18.46
C PRO A 79 17.47 1.19 -17.60
N THR A 80 18.39 0.34 -18.08
CA THR A 80 18.93 -0.81 -17.34
C THR A 80 19.74 -0.41 -16.08
N ARG A 81 19.79 0.85 -15.70
CA ARG A 81 20.32 1.32 -14.41
C ARG A 81 19.25 1.54 -13.36
N ARG A 82 18.03 1.22 -13.69
CA ARG A 82 16.89 1.23 -12.77
C ARG A 82 16.85 -0.10 -12.04
N PRO A 83 16.33 -0.11 -10.81
CA PRO A 83 16.25 -1.35 -10.04
C PRO A 83 15.23 -2.32 -10.64
N ASP A 84 15.50 -3.61 -10.50
CA ASP A 84 14.59 -4.71 -10.76
C ASP A 84 13.94 -5.11 -9.43
N ILE A 85 12.80 -4.50 -9.10
CA ILE A 85 12.26 -4.55 -7.75
C ILE A 85 11.35 -5.75 -7.48
N TYR A 86 11.47 -6.29 -6.27
CA TYR A 86 10.51 -7.22 -5.71
C TYR A 86 10.26 -6.95 -4.23
N VAL A 87 9.16 -7.47 -3.71
CA VAL A 87 8.85 -7.39 -2.27
C VAL A 87 8.95 -8.76 -1.62
N GLY A 88 9.53 -8.79 -0.43
CA GLY A 88 9.57 -9.94 0.46
C GLY A 88 8.76 -9.69 1.74
N LEU A 89 8.02 -10.69 2.22
CA LEU A 89 7.38 -10.66 3.53
C LEU A 89 8.13 -11.61 4.46
N ILE A 90 8.63 -11.07 5.59
CA ILE A 90 9.45 -11.79 6.55
C ILE A 90 8.77 -11.73 7.91
N ALA A 91 8.68 -12.86 8.63
CA ALA A 91 8.28 -12.82 10.03
C ALA A 91 9.39 -12.19 10.88
N SER A 92 9.04 -11.21 11.72
CA SER A 92 10.02 -10.55 12.59
C SER A 92 10.76 -11.58 13.46
N GLY A 93 12.10 -11.44 13.48
CA GLY A 93 12.98 -12.36 14.19
C GLY A 93 13.43 -13.58 13.36
N THR A 94 13.08 -13.66 12.09
CA THR A 94 13.56 -14.65 11.13
C THR A 94 14.27 -13.95 9.96
N SER A 95 15.00 -14.72 9.14
CA SER A 95 15.62 -14.22 7.91
C SER A 95 14.98 -14.79 6.65
N ASN A 96 13.97 -15.64 6.78
CA ASN A 96 13.36 -16.32 5.64
C ASN A 96 12.09 -15.59 5.21
N HIS A 97 11.96 -15.34 3.92
CA HIS A 97 10.74 -14.85 3.33
C HIS A 97 9.63 -15.92 3.45
N VAL A 98 8.47 -15.52 3.97
CA VAL A 98 7.25 -16.31 3.91
C VAL A 98 6.47 -16.06 2.62
N PHE A 99 6.84 -14.97 1.92
CA PHE A 99 6.39 -14.62 0.59
C PHE A 99 7.48 -13.79 -0.10
N ARG A 100 7.76 -14.09 -1.38
CA ARG A 100 8.56 -13.28 -2.30
C ARG A 100 7.74 -13.07 -3.57
N SER A 101 7.59 -11.84 -4.01
CA SER A 101 6.84 -11.52 -5.23
C SER A 101 7.62 -11.83 -6.50
N THR A 102 6.92 -11.76 -7.65
CA THR A 102 7.56 -11.56 -8.96
C THR A 102 8.39 -10.28 -8.96
N VAL A 103 9.35 -10.21 -9.89
CA VAL A 103 10.21 -9.04 -10.12
C VAL A 103 9.52 -8.11 -11.12
N GLU A 104 9.62 -6.81 -10.90
CA GLU A 104 9.31 -5.75 -11.86
C GLU A 104 10.61 -5.16 -12.36
N GLU A 105 10.92 -5.42 -13.64
CA GLU A 105 12.17 -5.03 -14.28
C GLU A 105 12.22 -3.51 -14.57
N ASP A 106 13.41 -2.91 -14.47
CA ASP A 106 13.69 -1.49 -14.81
C ASP A 106 12.71 -0.50 -14.13
N ALA A 107 12.39 -0.70 -12.86
CA ALA A 107 11.35 0.04 -12.16
C ALA A 107 11.61 1.55 -12.09
N LEU A 108 10.59 2.33 -12.48
CA LEU A 108 10.59 3.79 -12.40
C LEU A 108 9.19 4.31 -12.08
N LEU A 109 9.08 5.08 -11.01
CA LEU A 109 7.86 5.83 -10.71
C LEU A 109 8.00 7.25 -11.29
N GLU A 110 7.34 7.51 -12.41
CA GLU A 110 7.41 8.82 -13.11
C GLU A 110 6.45 9.83 -12.51
N ASN A 111 5.35 9.37 -11.91
CA ASN A 111 4.31 10.20 -11.34
C ASN A 111 3.96 9.78 -9.92
N ALA A 112 3.43 10.73 -9.14
CA ALA A 112 3.01 10.49 -7.75
C ALA A 112 1.86 9.48 -7.59
N TYR A 113 1.22 9.07 -8.69
CA TYR A 113 0.12 8.10 -8.70
C TYR A 113 0.53 6.73 -9.22
N ASP A 114 1.77 6.60 -9.71
CA ASP A 114 2.28 5.31 -10.18
C ASP A 114 2.51 4.38 -8.99
N SER A 115 2.32 3.10 -9.23
CA SER A 115 2.58 2.07 -8.23
C SER A 115 2.83 0.72 -8.88
N TYR A 116 3.74 -0.05 -8.31
CA TYR A 116 3.94 -1.45 -8.62
C TYR A 116 3.14 -2.30 -7.65
N ILE A 117 2.24 -3.14 -8.16
CA ILE A 117 1.30 -3.92 -7.35
C ILE A 117 1.68 -5.40 -7.41
N PHE A 118 2.12 -5.92 -6.28
CA PHE A 118 2.55 -7.29 -6.10
C PHE A 118 1.40 -8.13 -5.51
N THR A 119 0.95 -9.11 -6.27
CA THR A 119 -0.16 -10.02 -5.91
C THR A 119 0.18 -11.48 -6.15
N GLN A 120 1.33 -11.76 -6.76
CA GLN A 120 1.75 -13.10 -7.15
C GLN A 120 3.10 -13.46 -6.56
N PRO A 121 3.30 -14.74 -6.13
CA PRO A 121 4.63 -15.22 -5.74
C PRO A 121 5.52 -15.38 -6.97
N ALA A 122 6.84 -15.24 -6.76
CA ALA A 122 7.86 -15.38 -7.80
C ALA A 122 7.85 -16.74 -8.47
N SER A 123 7.62 -17.80 -7.66
CA SER A 123 7.61 -19.20 -8.09
C SER A 123 6.94 -20.04 -7.00
N SER A 124 7.01 -21.38 -7.13
CA SER A 124 6.60 -22.30 -6.05
C SER A 124 7.36 -22.03 -4.72
N ASP A 125 8.57 -21.51 -4.80
CA ASP A 125 9.41 -21.19 -3.63
C ASP A 125 9.12 -19.79 -3.06
N GLY A 126 8.36 -18.96 -3.78
CA GLY A 126 7.96 -17.61 -3.36
C GLY A 126 6.90 -17.56 -2.25
N GLY A 127 6.54 -18.72 -1.69
CA GLY A 127 5.52 -18.82 -0.65
C GLY A 127 4.09 -18.74 -1.17
N THR A 128 3.15 -18.46 -0.29
CA THR A 128 1.71 -18.33 -0.62
C THR A 128 1.24 -16.91 -0.46
N PHE A 129 0.45 -16.42 -1.43
CA PHE A 129 -0.23 -15.15 -1.32
C PHE A 129 -1.65 -15.29 -1.90
N PRO A 130 -2.72 -14.76 -1.27
CA PRO A 130 -2.72 -13.90 -0.09
C PRO A 130 -2.25 -14.61 1.18
N TYR A 131 -1.60 -13.85 2.08
CA TYR A 131 -0.97 -14.37 3.28
C TYR A 131 -1.67 -13.88 4.56
N ASN A 132 -1.91 -14.79 5.51
CA ASN A 132 -2.50 -14.45 6.80
C ASN A 132 -1.40 -14.06 7.78
N VAL A 133 -1.40 -12.79 8.19
CA VAL A 133 -0.54 -12.23 9.24
C VAL A 133 -1.31 -12.27 10.55
N PRO A 134 -0.98 -13.14 11.52
CA PRO A 134 -1.64 -13.20 12.81
C PRO A 134 -1.59 -11.86 13.54
N LEU A 135 -2.66 -11.49 14.25
CA LEU A 135 -2.79 -10.19 14.91
C LEU A 135 -1.65 -9.91 15.90
N ASN A 136 -1.16 -10.95 16.58
CA ASN A 136 -0.11 -10.88 17.61
C ASN A 136 1.31 -11.05 17.08
N LYS A 137 1.50 -11.04 15.74
CA LYS A 137 2.80 -11.17 15.10
C LYS A 137 3.15 -9.90 14.35
N THR A 138 4.44 -9.60 14.33
CA THR A 138 4.99 -8.52 13.51
C THR A 138 5.71 -9.11 12.31
N TYR A 139 5.54 -8.49 11.16
CA TYR A 139 6.22 -8.84 9.92
C TYR A 139 6.94 -7.62 9.38
N ILE A 140 7.84 -7.88 8.46
CA ILE A 140 8.59 -6.86 7.73
C ILE A 140 8.26 -7.08 6.26
N ILE A 141 7.94 -6.01 5.54
CA ILE A 141 7.94 -6.01 4.08
C ILE A 141 9.25 -5.36 3.66
N ASP A 142 10.14 -6.16 3.07
CA ASP A 142 11.37 -5.70 2.43
C ASP A 142 11.10 -5.34 0.98
N LEU A 143 11.73 -4.27 0.50
CA LEU A 143 11.90 -3.97 -0.91
C LEU A 143 13.35 -4.28 -1.27
N MET A 144 13.52 -5.06 -2.33
CA MET A 144 14.82 -5.54 -2.81
C MET A 144 14.99 -5.19 -4.28
N ASP A 145 16.23 -5.03 -4.69
CA ASP A 145 16.69 -4.96 -6.07
C ASP A 145 17.27 -6.33 -6.46
N ASP A 146 16.72 -6.94 -7.52
CA ASP A 146 17.14 -8.27 -8.02
C ASP A 146 18.30 -8.11 -9.00
N ASP A 147 19.50 -8.38 -8.55
CA ASP A 147 20.72 -8.28 -9.38
C ASP A 147 20.96 -9.50 -10.30
N GLY A 148 20.09 -10.49 -10.27
CA GLY A 148 20.12 -11.70 -11.13
C GLY A 148 21.35 -12.58 -10.98
N LEU A 149 22.54 -12.03 -11.03
CA LEU A 149 23.83 -12.75 -10.97
C LEU A 149 24.63 -12.49 -9.70
N SER A 150 24.30 -11.49 -8.91
CA SER A 150 24.89 -11.16 -7.63
C SER A 150 23.91 -11.33 -6.48
N ALA A 151 24.29 -10.96 -5.28
CA ALA A 151 23.35 -10.90 -4.16
C ALA A 151 22.46 -9.67 -4.33
N ASP A 152 21.15 -9.88 -4.14
CA ASP A 152 20.15 -8.82 -4.22
C ASP A 152 20.48 -7.69 -3.22
N ASP A 153 20.31 -6.45 -3.65
CA ASP A 153 20.52 -5.27 -2.83
C ASP A 153 19.25 -4.87 -2.06
N TRP A 154 19.42 -4.60 -0.77
CA TRP A 154 18.34 -4.12 0.08
C TRP A 154 18.06 -2.63 -0.14
N MET A 155 16.82 -2.28 -0.49
CA MET A 155 16.38 -0.92 -0.77
C MET A 155 15.67 -0.26 0.40
N GLY A 156 15.10 -1.04 1.31
CA GLY A 156 14.39 -0.55 2.48
C GLY A 156 13.34 -1.52 2.99
N ASN A 157 12.75 -1.20 4.15
CA ASN A 157 11.65 -2.00 4.68
C ASN A 157 10.62 -1.18 5.45
N VAL A 158 9.45 -1.77 5.66
CA VAL A 158 8.40 -1.28 6.55
C VAL A 158 7.91 -2.37 7.49
N LEU A 159 7.52 -1.98 8.71
CA LEU A 159 6.93 -2.90 9.68
C LEU A 159 5.42 -3.04 9.43
N VAL A 160 4.93 -4.27 9.51
CA VAL A 160 3.52 -4.63 9.53
C VAL A 160 3.18 -5.22 10.87
N ASN A 161 2.51 -4.44 11.71
CA ASN A 161 1.99 -4.90 12.99
C ASN A 161 0.45 -4.82 12.95
N PRO A 162 -0.25 -5.93 12.71
CA PRO A 162 -1.70 -5.92 12.56
C PRO A 162 -2.44 -5.35 13.75
N SER A 163 -1.96 -5.58 14.97
CA SER A 163 -2.63 -5.07 16.19
C SER A 163 -2.63 -3.54 16.26
N THR A 164 -1.61 -2.87 15.70
CA THR A 164 -1.56 -1.40 15.63
C THR A 164 -2.27 -0.83 14.41
N LEU A 165 -2.49 -1.64 13.40
CA LEU A 165 -3.16 -1.23 12.17
C LEU A 165 -4.69 -1.42 12.23
N TYR A 166 -5.18 -2.21 13.17
CA TYR A 166 -6.60 -2.43 13.40
C TYR A 166 -7.23 -1.24 14.14
N ASN A 167 -8.30 -0.66 13.60
CA ASN A 167 -8.93 0.55 14.13
C ASN A 167 -10.18 0.28 14.99
N ASN A 168 -10.53 -0.98 15.27
CA ASN A 168 -11.78 -1.37 15.95
C ASN A 168 -13.06 -0.87 15.23
N ASP A 169 -12.97 -0.71 13.91
CA ASP A 169 -14.08 -0.22 13.08
C ASP A 169 -14.97 -1.35 12.52
N ASN A 170 -14.70 -2.62 12.88
CA ASN A 170 -15.34 -3.82 12.34
C ASN A 170 -15.37 -3.87 10.80
N ALA A 171 -14.50 -3.13 10.14
CA ALA A 171 -14.39 -3.17 8.70
C ALA A 171 -13.92 -4.56 8.25
N GLU A 172 -14.55 -5.11 7.23
CA GLU A 172 -14.09 -6.36 6.61
C GLU A 172 -12.80 -6.12 5.82
N PHE A 173 -12.69 -4.99 5.12
CA PHE A 173 -11.58 -4.64 4.25
C PHE A 173 -10.70 -3.56 4.87
N PHE A 174 -9.41 -3.60 4.55
CA PHE A 174 -8.50 -2.52 4.94
C PHE A 174 -7.65 -2.05 3.75
N THR A 175 -7.24 -0.79 3.83
CA THR A 175 -6.13 -0.20 3.08
C THR A 175 -5.27 0.55 4.07
N LYS A 176 -3.98 0.20 4.16
CA LYS A 176 -3.03 0.84 5.09
C LYS A 176 -1.82 1.36 4.34
N TYR A 177 -1.37 2.55 4.72
CA TYR A 177 -0.22 3.24 4.15
C TYR A 177 0.94 3.15 5.14
N LEU A 178 2.07 2.62 4.69
CA LEU A 178 3.27 2.38 5.50
C LEU A 178 4.42 3.16 4.90
N THR A 179 5.25 3.77 5.74
CA THR A 179 6.38 4.59 5.29
C THR A 179 7.61 4.32 6.13
N SER A 180 8.79 4.34 5.48
CA SER A 180 10.09 4.27 6.12
C SER A 180 11.11 5.00 5.23
N GLY A 181 11.58 6.19 5.66
CA GLY A 181 12.37 7.05 4.79
C GLY A 181 11.64 7.40 3.50
N ASP A 182 12.28 7.12 2.36
CA ASP A 182 11.68 7.34 1.03
C ASP A 182 10.77 6.19 0.57
N LEU A 183 10.81 5.04 1.25
CA LEU A 183 9.97 3.90 0.92
C LEU A 183 8.53 4.16 1.36
N ARG A 184 7.58 4.00 0.42
CA ARG A 184 6.15 4.07 0.67
C ARG A 184 5.46 2.83 0.12
N ILE A 185 4.74 2.14 0.99
CA ILE A 185 4.01 0.92 0.67
C ILE A 185 2.55 1.08 1.07
N THR A 186 1.67 0.66 0.18
CA THR A 186 0.24 0.49 0.48
C THR A 186 -0.08 -0.99 0.54
N ILE A 187 -0.68 -1.43 1.62
CA ILE A 187 -1.17 -2.81 1.75
C ILE A 187 -2.69 -2.83 1.77
N LYS A 188 -3.27 -3.85 1.12
CA LYS A 188 -4.73 -4.08 1.11
C LYS A 188 -5.03 -5.52 1.47
N GLY A 189 -6.22 -5.72 2.01
CA GLY A 189 -6.69 -7.06 2.37
C GLY A 189 -7.97 -7.04 3.17
N THR A 190 -8.18 -8.14 3.91
CA THR A 190 -9.35 -8.34 4.77
C THR A 190 -8.92 -8.69 6.18
N TRP A 191 -9.73 -8.31 7.18
CA TRP A 191 -9.59 -8.81 8.53
C TRP A 191 -10.23 -10.19 8.63
N VAL A 192 -9.59 -11.10 9.37
CA VAL A 192 -10.07 -12.46 9.65
C VAL A 192 -10.51 -12.51 11.09
N TYR A 193 -11.79 -12.76 11.30
CA TYR A 193 -12.44 -12.85 12.63
C TYR A 193 -12.57 -14.28 13.10
#